data_9a01a4b5ffe6dc44398d504b0af478fd
#
_entry.id   9a01a4b5ffe6dc44398d504b0af478fd
#
_cell.length_a   1.000
_cell.length_b   1.000
_cell.length_c   1.000
_cell.angle_alpha   90.00
_cell.angle_beta   90.00
_cell.angle_gamma   90.00
#
_symmetry.space_group_name_H-M   'P 1'
#
loop_
_entity.id
_entity.type
_entity.pdbx_description
1 polymer ?
#
loop_
_entity_poly.entity_id
_entity_poly.type
_entity_poly.pdbx_seq_one_letter_code
_entity_poly.pdbx_strand_id
1 'polypeptide(L)'
;MKKISGNKLLVKALKEEGVDILFGYPGACTIDISDEIYKQDYTKVVLPRHEQALVHEADAYARTTGKVGVCAVTSGPGATNLVTGIATANYDSVPLVCFTGQVARHLIGNDAFQEVDIVGITRSITKYGVTVRKREDLGRIIKEAFYIARSGRPGPVLVDLPKDVMAELGSPNYPETVNIRGYKPSTGVHIGQLKRAVKMLGKAKKPLFLAGGGVNIAGANKAFTELVERTQIPVVTTIMGRGAIPTTHPLFIGNLGMHGAYASNMAVEECDLLFSIGTRFNDRITGKLHAFAPKATIVHIDIDTSSISRNIQVDIPIVADAKEAIEKLLEYVEPMEKKESWMEQIEGWKEEHPLRMKPKGDQMQAQDILETINEVFKEDDKIVVTDVGQHQMFTSQYLEVNEKTRLYMSGGLGTMGYGFPGAVGAQIGNPDSTVIAISGDGGMQMNIQEFATAVLEELPLILCVFNNTYLGMVRQWQKLFYGKRYSMTDLRAGAATRRGEEHPPKYTPDFVKLAESYGAKGIRVTEKSEMKAAFEQAKANRALKVPTLIEFMLDPEVQVYPMVRPGGTLEDLLMD
;
A
#
# COMPACT_ATOMS: atom_id res chain seq x y z
N MET A 1 -16.69 -5.31 -41.99
CA MET A 1 -15.51 -5.63 -41.15
C MET A 1 -15.55 -7.10 -40.75
N LYS A 2 -14.39 -7.78 -40.68
CA LYS A 2 -14.32 -9.19 -40.28
C LYS A 2 -14.66 -9.30 -38.78
N LYS A 3 -15.62 -10.18 -38.43
CA LYS A 3 -15.95 -10.44 -37.00
C LYS A 3 -14.82 -11.14 -36.30
N ILE A 4 -14.63 -10.86 -34.99
CA ILE A 4 -13.63 -11.49 -34.14
C ILE A 4 -14.27 -12.03 -32.86
N SER A 5 -13.62 -13.01 -32.22
CA SER A 5 -14.06 -13.55 -30.93
C SER A 5 -13.97 -12.51 -29.79
N GLY A 6 -14.67 -12.74 -28.68
CA GLY A 6 -14.52 -11.95 -27.46
C GLY A 6 -13.11 -12.01 -26.91
N ASN A 7 -12.49 -13.20 -26.94
CA ASN A 7 -11.08 -13.38 -26.50
C ASN A 7 -10.14 -12.44 -27.28
N LYS A 8 -10.28 -12.40 -28.61
CA LYS A 8 -9.47 -11.52 -29.48
C LYS A 8 -9.78 -10.04 -29.25
N LEU A 9 -11.04 -9.68 -28.94
CA LEU A 9 -11.38 -8.29 -28.61
C LEU A 9 -10.78 -7.87 -27.26
N LEU A 10 -10.77 -8.75 -26.25
CA LEU A 10 -10.11 -8.47 -24.98
C LEU A 10 -8.63 -8.17 -25.18
N VAL A 11 -7.92 -9.03 -25.91
CA VAL A 11 -6.49 -8.83 -26.20
C VAL A 11 -6.23 -7.52 -26.95
N LYS A 12 -7.09 -7.19 -27.92
CA LYS A 12 -7.06 -5.88 -28.60
C LYS A 12 -7.28 -4.73 -27.60
N ALA A 13 -8.25 -4.86 -26.70
CA ALA A 13 -8.56 -3.84 -25.70
C ALA A 13 -7.38 -3.62 -24.73
N LEU A 14 -6.69 -4.69 -24.30
CA LEU A 14 -5.48 -4.57 -23.46
C LEU A 14 -4.41 -3.72 -24.17
N LYS A 15 -4.20 -3.91 -25.47
CA LYS A 15 -3.28 -3.09 -26.25
C LYS A 15 -3.71 -1.62 -26.31
N GLU A 16 -4.97 -1.37 -26.61
CA GLU A 16 -5.53 0.00 -26.70
C GLU A 16 -5.50 0.76 -25.34
N GLU A 17 -5.57 0.02 -24.20
CA GLU A 17 -5.43 0.59 -22.85
C GLU A 17 -3.97 0.67 -22.39
N GLY A 18 -2.99 0.26 -23.21
CA GLY A 18 -1.57 0.34 -22.90
C GLY A 18 -1.10 -0.67 -21.84
N VAL A 19 -1.74 -1.82 -21.75
CA VAL A 19 -1.38 -2.88 -20.80
C VAL A 19 -0.16 -3.63 -21.31
N ASP A 20 0.99 -3.31 -20.73
CA ASP A 20 2.27 -3.97 -21.03
C ASP A 20 2.53 -5.21 -20.17
N ILE A 21 1.97 -5.24 -18.93
CA ILE A 21 2.06 -6.38 -18.01
C ILE A 21 0.66 -6.86 -17.64
N LEU A 22 0.44 -8.16 -17.74
CA LEU A 22 -0.74 -8.86 -17.26
C LEU A 22 -0.32 -9.91 -16.22
N PHE A 23 -0.84 -9.82 -15.02
CA PHE A 23 -0.68 -10.85 -14.00
C PHE A 23 -1.77 -11.90 -14.21
N GLY A 24 -1.40 -13.10 -14.59
CA GLY A 24 -2.36 -14.11 -15.05
C GLY A 24 -2.16 -15.48 -14.42
N TYR A 25 -3.28 -16.15 -14.06
CA TYR A 25 -3.28 -17.55 -13.68
C TYR A 25 -4.36 -18.30 -14.46
N PRO A 26 -3.96 -19.21 -15.39
CA PRO A 26 -4.89 -19.83 -16.34
C PRO A 26 -5.74 -20.93 -15.68
N GLY A 27 -6.87 -21.22 -16.34
CA GLY A 27 -7.73 -22.35 -16.00
C GLY A 27 -8.77 -22.57 -17.10
N ALA A 28 -9.64 -23.55 -16.93
CA ALA A 28 -10.56 -24.03 -17.96
C ALA A 28 -11.43 -22.93 -18.61
N CYS A 29 -11.84 -21.94 -17.83
CA CYS A 29 -12.68 -20.81 -18.33
C CYS A 29 -11.89 -19.71 -19.02
N THR A 30 -10.56 -19.66 -18.90
CA THR A 30 -9.70 -18.61 -19.46
C THR A 30 -8.65 -19.15 -20.45
N ILE A 31 -8.67 -20.43 -20.78
CA ILE A 31 -7.67 -21.03 -21.67
C ILE A 31 -7.66 -20.37 -23.06
N ASP A 32 -8.84 -20.03 -23.59
CA ASP A 32 -8.98 -19.37 -24.89
C ASP A 32 -8.44 -17.94 -24.87
N ILE A 33 -8.54 -17.26 -23.72
CA ILE A 33 -7.94 -15.93 -23.50
C ILE A 33 -6.41 -16.07 -23.51
N SER A 34 -5.87 -17.07 -22.80
CA SER A 34 -4.43 -17.34 -22.76
C SER A 34 -3.87 -17.67 -24.12
N ASP A 35 -4.60 -18.43 -24.95
CA ASP A 35 -4.24 -18.76 -26.34
C ASP A 35 -4.18 -17.49 -27.22
N GLU A 36 -5.14 -16.56 -27.07
CA GLU A 36 -5.10 -15.30 -27.82
C GLU A 36 -3.99 -14.37 -27.32
N ILE A 37 -3.68 -14.35 -26.03
CA ILE A 37 -2.55 -13.59 -25.47
C ILE A 37 -1.22 -14.15 -26.02
N TYR A 38 -1.06 -15.46 -26.13
CA TYR A 38 0.14 -16.09 -26.68
C TYR A 38 0.46 -15.67 -28.11
N LYS A 39 -0.55 -15.26 -28.90
CA LYS A 39 -0.41 -14.86 -30.31
C LYS A 39 0.08 -13.42 -30.52
N GLN A 40 0.43 -12.71 -29.48
CA GLN A 40 0.88 -11.31 -29.54
C GLN A 40 2.14 -11.08 -28.66
N ASP A 41 2.83 -9.96 -28.85
CA ASP A 41 4.12 -9.64 -28.25
C ASP A 41 4.16 -8.32 -27.43
N TYR A 42 3.03 -7.59 -27.33
CA TYR A 42 2.98 -6.29 -26.67
C TYR A 42 2.60 -6.34 -25.18
N THR A 43 1.95 -7.43 -24.73
CA THR A 43 1.63 -7.64 -23.30
C THR A 43 2.41 -8.83 -22.77
N LYS A 44 3.32 -8.60 -21.83
CA LYS A 44 4.01 -9.67 -21.13
C LYS A 44 3.07 -10.26 -20.05
N VAL A 45 3.00 -11.58 -19.95
CA VAL A 45 2.28 -12.27 -18.88
C VAL A 45 3.26 -12.66 -17.78
N VAL A 46 2.95 -12.30 -16.54
CA VAL A 46 3.59 -12.81 -15.34
C VAL A 46 2.70 -13.89 -14.74
N LEU A 47 3.29 -15.03 -14.42
CA LEU A 47 2.60 -16.17 -13.83
C LEU A 47 3.00 -16.36 -12.36
N PRO A 48 2.34 -15.69 -11.39
CA PRO A 48 2.53 -15.93 -9.97
C PRO A 48 2.10 -17.34 -9.56
N ARG A 49 2.35 -17.72 -8.32
CA ARG A 49 2.04 -19.07 -7.84
C ARG A 49 0.74 -19.18 -7.06
N HIS A 50 0.11 -18.03 -6.79
CA HIS A 50 -1.19 -17.97 -6.15
C HIS A 50 -1.93 -16.69 -6.56
N GLU A 51 -3.25 -16.73 -6.75
CA GLU A 51 -4.03 -15.58 -7.23
C GLU A 51 -4.09 -14.44 -6.21
N GLN A 52 -3.97 -14.72 -4.92
CA GLN A 52 -3.83 -13.65 -3.91
C GLN A 52 -2.52 -12.88 -4.10
N ALA A 53 -1.41 -13.57 -4.32
CA ALA A 53 -0.12 -12.94 -4.61
C ALA A 53 -0.20 -12.16 -5.92
N LEU A 54 -0.81 -12.75 -6.97
CA LEU A 54 -1.04 -12.13 -8.27
C LEU A 54 -1.68 -10.75 -8.17
N VAL A 55 -2.73 -10.59 -7.36
CA VAL A 55 -3.40 -9.30 -7.22
C VAL A 55 -2.58 -8.31 -6.38
N HIS A 56 -1.76 -8.77 -5.42
CA HIS A 56 -0.82 -7.91 -4.69
C HIS A 56 0.34 -7.44 -5.59
N GLU A 57 0.80 -8.28 -6.50
CA GLU A 57 1.79 -7.90 -7.52
C GLU A 57 1.22 -6.81 -8.44
N ALA A 58 0.00 -7.00 -8.96
CA ALA A 58 -0.70 -6.01 -9.79
C ALA A 58 -0.95 -4.69 -9.03
N ASP A 59 -1.27 -4.77 -7.74
CA ASP A 59 -1.46 -3.61 -6.85
C ASP A 59 -0.17 -2.77 -6.75
N ALA A 60 0.94 -3.39 -6.39
CA ALA A 60 2.21 -2.69 -6.25
C ALA A 60 2.77 -2.21 -7.60
N TYR A 61 2.58 -2.98 -8.68
CA TYR A 61 2.87 -2.53 -10.03
C TYR A 61 2.12 -1.23 -10.37
N ALA A 62 0.82 -1.17 -10.07
CA ALA A 62 0.01 0.01 -10.31
C ALA A 62 0.50 1.23 -9.50
N ARG A 63 0.77 1.05 -8.21
CA ARG A 63 1.25 2.13 -7.32
C ARG A 63 2.61 2.68 -7.76
N THR A 64 3.51 1.82 -8.21
CA THR A 64 4.89 2.21 -8.49
C THR A 64 5.09 2.76 -9.90
N THR A 65 4.19 2.42 -10.84
CA THR A 65 4.25 2.85 -12.25
C THR A 65 3.24 3.93 -12.61
N GLY A 66 2.19 4.13 -11.80
CA GLY A 66 1.06 5.00 -12.13
C GLY A 66 0.10 4.43 -13.19
N LYS A 67 0.32 3.18 -13.64
CA LYS A 67 -0.54 2.48 -14.59
C LYS A 67 -1.68 1.75 -13.87
N VAL A 68 -2.67 1.26 -14.61
CA VAL A 68 -3.68 0.35 -14.07
C VAL A 68 -3.07 -1.06 -13.95
N GLY A 69 -3.16 -1.67 -12.77
CA GLY A 69 -2.77 -3.08 -12.60
C GLY A 69 -3.84 -3.99 -13.18
N VAL A 70 -3.43 -5.01 -13.93
CA VAL A 70 -4.37 -5.90 -14.63
C VAL A 70 -4.16 -7.35 -14.23
N CYS A 71 -5.24 -7.99 -13.78
CA CYS A 71 -5.30 -9.39 -13.39
C CYS A 71 -6.19 -10.18 -14.33
N ALA A 72 -5.82 -11.44 -14.63
CA ALA A 72 -6.69 -12.37 -15.33
C ALA A 72 -6.59 -13.76 -14.71
N VAL A 73 -7.73 -14.29 -14.19
CA VAL A 73 -7.79 -15.57 -13.50
C VAL A 73 -9.00 -16.38 -13.94
N THR A 74 -8.97 -17.69 -13.69
CA THR A 74 -10.11 -18.56 -13.98
C THR A 74 -11.28 -18.34 -13.03
N SER A 75 -12.40 -19.03 -13.28
CA SER A 75 -13.59 -19.05 -12.44
C SER A 75 -13.38 -19.78 -11.10
N GLY A 76 -14.38 -19.71 -10.23
CA GLY A 76 -14.42 -20.43 -8.96
C GLY A 76 -13.27 -20.04 -8.03
N PRO A 77 -12.39 -20.98 -7.64
CA PRO A 77 -11.31 -20.71 -6.70
C PRO A 77 -10.32 -19.66 -7.21
N GLY A 78 -10.05 -19.60 -8.53
CA GLY A 78 -9.19 -18.57 -9.10
C GLY A 78 -9.75 -17.16 -8.85
N ALA A 79 -11.05 -16.98 -9.07
CA ALA A 79 -11.74 -15.71 -8.83
C ALA A 79 -11.83 -15.38 -7.33
N THR A 80 -12.19 -16.35 -6.47
CA THR A 80 -12.34 -16.11 -5.03
C THR A 80 -11.01 -15.81 -4.34
N ASN A 81 -9.88 -16.32 -4.82
CA ASN A 81 -8.56 -16.01 -4.30
C ASN A 81 -8.14 -14.54 -4.52
N LEU A 82 -8.78 -13.80 -5.44
CA LEU A 82 -8.52 -12.36 -5.62
C LEU A 82 -9.11 -11.49 -4.50
N VAL A 83 -10.09 -11.97 -3.75
CA VAL A 83 -10.93 -11.15 -2.85
C VAL A 83 -10.11 -10.31 -1.88
N THR A 84 -9.15 -10.91 -1.18
CA THR A 84 -8.27 -10.19 -0.25
C THR A 84 -7.48 -9.07 -0.93
N GLY A 85 -6.91 -9.34 -2.10
CA GLY A 85 -6.13 -8.34 -2.83
C GLY A 85 -7.01 -7.22 -3.42
N ILE A 86 -8.20 -7.54 -3.92
CA ILE A 86 -9.19 -6.54 -4.35
C ILE A 86 -9.59 -5.65 -3.17
N ALA A 87 -9.84 -6.22 -1.99
CA ALA A 87 -10.13 -5.44 -0.79
C ALA A 87 -8.96 -4.52 -0.41
N THR A 88 -7.71 -5.02 -0.46
CA THR A 88 -6.50 -4.22 -0.22
C THR A 88 -6.45 -3.01 -1.15
N ALA A 89 -6.60 -3.23 -2.46
CA ALA A 89 -6.61 -2.17 -3.46
C ALA A 89 -7.73 -1.15 -3.26
N ASN A 90 -8.93 -1.60 -2.87
CA ASN A 90 -10.06 -0.71 -2.59
C ASN A 90 -9.80 0.21 -1.39
N TYR A 91 -9.26 -0.34 -0.31
CA TYR A 91 -8.94 0.45 0.89
C TYR A 91 -7.81 1.45 0.64
N ASP A 92 -6.84 1.11 -0.18
CA ASP A 92 -5.68 1.96 -0.48
C ASP A 92 -5.82 2.77 -1.78
N SER A 93 -6.99 2.71 -2.43
CA SER A 93 -7.31 3.51 -3.63
C SER A 93 -6.38 3.20 -4.82
N VAL A 94 -6.18 1.92 -5.11
CA VAL A 94 -5.29 1.45 -6.19
C VAL A 94 -6.11 1.07 -7.43
N PRO A 95 -5.80 1.61 -8.61
CA PRO A 95 -6.53 1.31 -9.83
C PRO A 95 -6.18 -0.10 -10.32
N LEU A 96 -7.14 -1.02 -10.22
CA LEU A 96 -7.01 -2.38 -10.76
C LEU A 96 -8.17 -2.70 -11.70
N VAL A 97 -7.91 -3.51 -12.73
CA VAL A 97 -8.93 -4.18 -13.52
C VAL A 97 -8.69 -5.69 -13.43
N CYS A 98 -9.64 -6.38 -12.79
CA CYS A 98 -9.59 -7.82 -12.58
C CYS A 98 -10.55 -8.52 -13.55
N PHE A 99 -10.03 -9.33 -14.45
CA PHE A 99 -10.79 -10.19 -15.33
C PHE A 99 -10.90 -11.57 -14.70
N THR A 100 -12.14 -12.04 -14.48
CA THR A 100 -12.41 -13.40 -14.00
C THR A 100 -13.08 -14.21 -15.10
N GLY A 101 -12.64 -15.44 -15.31
CA GLY A 101 -13.39 -16.37 -16.15
C GLY A 101 -14.70 -16.76 -15.46
N GLN A 102 -15.70 -17.10 -16.26
CA GLN A 102 -16.98 -17.63 -15.78
C GLN A 102 -17.45 -18.78 -16.67
N VAL A 103 -18.25 -19.67 -16.11
CA VAL A 103 -18.91 -20.71 -16.88
C VAL A 103 -19.82 -20.12 -17.97
N ALA A 104 -20.21 -20.90 -18.96
CA ALA A 104 -21.13 -20.43 -20.00
C ALA A 104 -22.45 -19.91 -19.40
N ARG A 105 -23.05 -18.87 -19.98
CA ARG A 105 -24.25 -18.15 -19.45
C ARG A 105 -25.40 -19.08 -19.03
N HIS A 106 -25.64 -20.15 -19.77
CA HIS A 106 -26.72 -21.11 -19.46
C HIS A 106 -26.44 -22.01 -18.26
N LEU A 107 -25.20 -22.03 -17.76
CA LEU A 107 -24.79 -22.78 -16.57
C LEU A 107 -24.78 -21.94 -15.30
N ILE A 108 -24.80 -20.61 -15.41
CA ILE A 108 -24.78 -19.71 -14.25
C ILE A 108 -26.04 -19.92 -13.42
N GLY A 109 -25.86 -20.19 -12.11
CA GLY A 109 -26.92 -20.46 -11.16
C GLY A 109 -27.42 -21.91 -11.16
N ASN A 110 -26.68 -22.84 -11.81
CA ASN A 110 -27.05 -24.26 -11.89
C ASN A 110 -26.00 -25.17 -11.22
N ASP A 111 -25.30 -24.68 -10.19
CA ASP A 111 -24.26 -25.43 -9.47
C ASP A 111 -23.19 -26.06 -10.39
N ALA A 112 -22.82 -25.34 -11.46
CA ALA A 112 -21.83 -25.83 -12.39
C ALA A 112 -20.43 -25.89 -11.74
N PHE A 113 -19.58 -26.80 -12.21
CA PHE A 113 -18.22 -26.93 -11.72
C PHE A 113 -17.45 -25.62 -11.82
N GLN A 114 -16.88 -25.16 -10.70
CA GLN A 114 -16.16 -23.89 -10.55
C GLN A 114 -16.99 -22.64 -10.89
N GLU A 115 -18.32 -22.70 -10.79
CA GLU A 115 -19.17 -21.51 -10.85
C GLU A 115 -19.17 -20.78 -9.49
N VAL A 116 -19.11 -19.45 -9.53
CA VAL A 116 -19.29 -18.61 -8.36
C VAL A 116 -19.81 -17.23 -8.76
N ASP A 117 -20.70 -16.64 -7.97
CA ASP A 117 -21.11 -15.22 -8.13
C ASP A 117 -20.01 -14.28 -7.58
N ILE A 118 -18.93 -14.17 -8.31
CA ILE A 118 -17.79 -13.33 -7.89
C ILE A 118 -18.15 -11.84 -7.87
N VAL A 119 -19.06 -11.39 -8.72
CA VAL A 119 -19.55 -9.99 -8.73
C VAL A 119 -20.31 -9.70 -7.43
N GLY A 120 -21.17 -10.62 -6.99
CA GLY A 120 -21.87 -10.52 -5.70
C GLY A 120 -20.89 -10.49 -4.51
N ILE A 121 -19.91 -11.39 -4.50
CA ILE A 121 -18.89 -11.47 -3.44
C ILE A 121 -18.07 -10.17 -3.34
N THR A 122 -17.67 -9.58 -4.47
CA THR A 122 -16.78 -8.42 -4.50
C THR A 122 -17.49 -7.06 -4.52
N ARG A 123 -18.81 -7.03 -4.51
CA ARG A 123 -19.62 -5.81 -4.65
C ARG A 123 -19.23 -4.70 -3.68
N SER A 124 -18.94 -5.03 -2.43
CA SER A 124 -18.62 -4.05 -1.38
C SER A 124 -17.16 -3.56 -1.40
N ILE A 125 -16.31 -4.23 -2.18
CA ILE A 125 -14.87 -3.98 -2.23
C ILE A 125 -14.38 -3.59 -3.64
N THR A 126 -15.30 -3.30 -4.57
CA THR A 126 -15.00 -2.81 -5.92
C THR A 126 -15.73 -1.51 -6.20
N LYS A 127 -15.17 -0.66 -7.04
CA LYS A 127 -15.89 0.51 -7.57
C LYS A 127 -17.01 0.11 -8.53
N TYR A 128 -16.78 -0.94 -9.29
CA TYR A 128 -17.72 -1.50 -10.26
C TYR A 128 -17.42 -2.98 -10.46
N GLY A 129 -18.46 -3.79 -10.54
CA GLY A 129 -18.37 -5.20 -10.87
C GLY A 129 -19.48 -5.60 -11.83
N VAL A 130 -19.16 -6.37 -12.88
CA VAL A 130 -20.11 -6.74 -13.91
C VAL A 130 -19.79 -8.08 -14.53
N THR A 131 -20.81 -8.93 -14.73
CA THR A 131 -20.72 -10.10 -15.61
C THR A 131 -21.16 -9.73 -17.02
N VAL A 132 -20.32 -9.94 -18.03
CA VAL A 132 -20.60 -9.59 -19.41
C VAL A 132 -21.62 -10.58 -19.99
N ARG A 133 -22.83 -10.12 -20.26
CA ARG A 133 -23.92 -10.99 -20.73
C ARG A 133 -24.10 -11.02 -22.25
N LYS A 134 -23.56 -10.04 -22.95
CA LYS A 134 -23.66 -9.91 -24.42
C LYS A 134 -22.30 -9.59 -25.02
N ARG A 135 -21.97 -10.26 -26.12
CA ARG A 135 -20.73 -10.03 -26.84
C ARG A 135 -20.55 -8.59 -27.33
N GLU A 136 -21.67 -7.95 -27.73
CA GLU A 136 -21.68 -6.58 -28.23
C GLU A 136 -21.27 -5.56 -27.18
N ASP A 137 -21.55 -5.82 -25.91
CA ASP A 137 -21.24 -4.93 -24.79
C ASP A 137 -19.78 -5.05 -24.32
N LEU A 138 -19.06 -6.10 -24.69
CA LEU A 138 -17.73 -6.43 -24.16
C LEU A 138 -16.74 -5.27 -24.31
N GLY A 139 -16.61 -4.70 -25.50
CA GLY A 139 -15.66 -3.60 -25.75
C GLY A 139 -15.98 -2.35 -24.92
N ARG A 140 -17.29 -2.01 -24.83
CA ARG A 140 -17.75 -0.88 -24.00
C ARG A 140 -17.46 -1.13 -22.51
N ILE A 141 -17.78 -2.30 -22.00
CA ILE A 141 -17.58 -2.65 -20.58
C ILE A 141 -16.10 -2.60 -20.22
N ILE A 142 -15.21 -3.13 -21.07
CA ILE A 142 -13.76 -3.07 -20.80
C ILE A 142 -13.30 -1.61 -20.76
N LYS A 143 -13.72 -0.78 -21.72
CA LYS A 143 -13.35 0.64 -21.75
C LYS A 143 -13.82 1.39 -20.50
N GLU A 144 -15.06 1.13 -20.08
CA GLU A 144 -15.65 1.70 -18.87
C GLU A 144 -14.90 1.21 -17.62
N ALA A 145 -14.48 -0.07 -17.56
CA ALA A 145 -13.73 -0.63 -16.44
C ALA A 145 -12.40 0.10 -16.20
N PHE A 146 -11.60 0.30 -17.25
CA PHE A 146 -10.34 1.06 -17.14
C PHE A 146 -10.58 2.53 -16.76
N TYR A 147 -11.60 3.16 -17.33
CA TYR A 147 -11.96 4.54 -16.97
C TYR A 147 -12.37 4.66 -15.50
N ILE A 148 -13.27 3.79 -15.02
CA ILE A 148 -13.73 3.79 -13.62
C ILE A 148 -12.58 3.51 -12.66
N ALA A 149 -11.70 2.56 -12.98
CA ALA A 149 -10.58 2.20 -12.12
C ALA A 149 -9.67 3.40 -11.81
N ARG A 150 -9.36 4.23 -12.82
CA ARG A 150 -8.39 5.34 -12.70
C ARG A 150 -8.99 6.72 -12.43
N SER A 151 -10.29 6.91 -12.59
CA SER A 151 -10.92 8.23 -12.45
C SER A 151 -11.54 8.45 -11.07
N GLY A 152 -11.65 9.72 -10.64
CA GLY A 152 -12.06 10.07 -9.29
C GLY A 152 -11.11 9.45 -8.26
N ARG A 153 -11.61 8.99 -7.11
CA ARG A 153 -10.82 8.15 -6.22
C ARG A 153 -10.50 6.83 -6.94
N PRO A 154 -9.24 6.49 -7.23
CA PRO A 154 -8.90 5.25 -7.90
C PRO A 154 -9.35 4.01 -7.10
N GLY A 155 -9.51 2.87 -7.77
CA GLY A 155 -9.86 1.63 -7.09
C GLY A 155 -10.12 0.47 -8.05
N PRO A 156 -10.35 -0.73 -7.51
CA PRO A 156 -10.51 -1.94 -8.29
C PRO A 156 -11.88 -2.02 -9.00
N VAL A 157 -11.84 -2.60 -10.20
CA VAL A 157 -13.00 -2.97 -11.00
C VAL A 157 -12.89 -4.44 -11.37
N LEU A 158 -14.00 -5.17 -11.34
CA LEU A 158 -14.06 -6.58 -11.71
C LEU A 158 -14.95 -6.77 -12.93
N VAL A 159 -14.44 -7.47 -13.93
CA VAL A 159 -15.16 -7.85 -15.15
C VAL A 159 -15.16 -9.37 -15.26
N ASP A 160 -16.33 -9.96 -15.09
CA ASP A 160 -16.54 -11.40 -15.13
C ASP A 160 -16.96 -11.84 -16.54
N LEU A 161 -16.26 -12.82 -17.12
CA LEU A 161 -16.23 -13.15 -18.52
C LEU A 161 -16.77 -14.56 -18.80
N PRO A 162 -18.08 -14.73 -19.09
CA PRO A 162 -18.63 -16.02 -19.46
C PRO A 162 -17.98 -16.60 -20.71
N LYS A 163 -17.58 -17.88 -20.66
CA LYS A 163 -16.81 -18.56 -21.70
C LYS A 163 -17.47 -18.52 -23.08
N ASP A 164 -18.78 -18.69 -23.16
CA ASP A 164 -19.56 -18.63 -24.39
C ASP A 164 -19.59 -17.24 -25.02
N VAL A 165 -19.70 -16.16 -24.20
CA VAL A 165 -19.60 -14.77 -24.65
C VAL A 165 -18.21 -14.50 -25.25
N MET A 166 -17.18 -15.03 -24.61
CA MET A 166 -15.80 -14.84 -25.08
C MET A 166 -15.49 -15.61 -26.37
N ALA A 167 -16.14 -16.73 -26.63
CA ALA A 167 -16.03 -17.48 -27.88
C ALA A 167 -16.84 -16.86 -29.03
N GLU A 168 -17.92 -16.12 -28.73
CA GLU A 168 -18.84 -15.57 -29.71
C GLU A 168 -18.17 -14.56 -30.66
N LEU A 169 -18.52 -14.62 -31.97
CA LEU A 169 -17.99 -13.71 -32.97
C LEU A 169 -18.83 -12.44 -33.09
N GLY A 170 -18.20 -11.30 -32.93
CA GLY A 170 -18.86 -9.99 -32.96
C GLY A 170 -18.00 -8.91 -33.61
N SER A 171 -18.42 -7.66 -33.47
CA SER A 171 -17.71 -6.49 -33.99
C SER A 171 -16.28 -6.41 -33.39
N PRO A 172 -15.27 -6.06 -34.23
CA PRO A 172 -13.90 -5.80 -33.77
C PRO A 172 -13.72 -4.41 -33.16
N ASN A 173 -14.77 -3.59 -33.06
CA ASN A 173 -14.68 -2.21 -32.61
C ASN A 173 -14.45 -2.14 -31.12
N TYR A 174 -13.47 -1.31 -30.73
CA TYR A 174 -13.21 -0.90 -29.36
C TYR A 174 -13.48 0.61 -29.25
N PRO A 175 -14.25 1.07 -28.25
CA PRO A 175 -14.63 2.49 -28.17
C PRO A 175 -13.42 3.39 -27.86
N GLU A 176 -13.37 4.55 -28.48
CA GLU A 176 -12.34 5.58 -28.19
C GLU A 176 -12.68 6.37 -26.93
N THR A 177 -13.98 6.62 -26.69
CA THR A 177 -14.48 7.45 -25.61
C THR A 177 -15.40 6.68 -24.67
N VAL A 178 -15.56 7.22 -23.47
CA VAL A 178 -16.45 6.69 -22.42
C VAL A 178 -17.60 7.65 -22.17
N ASN A 179 -18.83 7.12 -22.10
CA ASN A 179 -20.00 7.86 -21.71
C ASN A 179 -20.84 7.04 -20.72
N ILE A 180 -20.61 7.25 -19.42
CA ILE A 180 -21.32 6.55 -18.34
C ILE A 180 -22.34 7.48 -17.72
N ARG A 181 -23.63 7.15 -17.90
CA ARG A 181 -24.70 7.88 -17.26
C ARG A 181 -24.61 7.75 -15.73
N GLY A 182 -24.51 8.88 -15.04
CA GLY A 182 -24.50 8.91 -13.57
C GLY A 182 -23.11 8.74 -12.93
N TYR A 183 -22.05 8.45 -13.70
CA TYR A 183 -20.68 8.48 -13.20
C TYR A 183 -19.91 9.67 -13.79
N LYS A 184 -19.83 10.74 -13.00
CA LYS A 184 -19.14 11.98 -13.36
C LYS A 184 -18.21 12.35 -12.21
N PRO A 185 -16.94 11.92 -12.24
CA PRO A 185 -15.95 12.31 -11.24
C PRO A 185 -15.89 13.83 -11.15
N SER A 186 -15.74 14.37 -9.93
CA SER A 186 -15.55 15.79 -9.73
C SER A 186 -14.27 16.24 -10.42
N THR A 187 -14.36 17.29 -11.20
CA THR A 187 -13.23 17.95 -11.86
C THR A 187 -13.22 19.42 -11.44
N GLY A 188 -12.05 19.94 -11.16
CA GLY A 188 -11.80 21.32 -10.77
C GLY A 188 -12.02 21.61 -9.29
N VAL A 189 -11.55 22.76 -8.88
CA VAL A 189 -11.48 23.21 -7.48
C VAL A 189 -12.50 24.33 -7.23
N HIS A 190 -13.23 24.25 -6.13
CA HIS A 190 -14.17 25.32 -5.74
C HIS A 190 -13.40 26.53 -5.19
N ILE A 191 -13.15 27.53 -6.03
CA ILE A 191 -12.31 28.69 -5.73
C ILE A 191 -12.76 29.46 -4.49
N GLY A 192 -14.07 29.59 -4.24
CA GLY A 192 -14.59 30.26 -3.05
C GLY A 192 -14.17 29.61 -1.73
N GLN A 193 -14.24 28.29 -1.67
CA GLN A 193 -13.77 27.52 -0.49
C GLN A 193 -12.25 27.59 -0.36
N LEU A 194 -11.52 27.51 -1.49
CA LEU A 194 -10.07 27.64 -1.49
C LEU A 194 -9.62 28.99 -0.91
N LYS A 195 -10.18 30.10 -1.37
CA LYS A 195 -9.88 31.46 -0.85
C LYS A 195 -10.23 31.58 0.64
N ARG A 196 -11.32 30.92 1.08
CA ARG A 196 -11.67 30.87 2.50
C ARG A 196 -10.59 30.12 3.30
N ALA A 197 -10.10 28.99 2.79
CA ALA A 197 -9.03 28.21 3.40
C ALA A 197 -7.72 29.01 3.49
N VAL A 198 -7.31 29.69 2.40
CA VAL A 198 -6.13 30.59 2.36
C VAL A 198 -6.25 31.70 3.42
N LYS A 199 -7.43 32.31 3.55
CA LYS A 199 -7.66 33.34 4.58
C LYS A 199 -7.48 32.78 5.99
N MET A 200 -7.85 31.51 6.23
CA MET A 200 -7.65 30.87 7.55
C MET A 200 -6.17 30.60 7.82
N LEU A 201 -5.40 30.14 6.80
CA LEU A 201 -3.95 29.98 6.91
C LEU A 201 -3.26 31.25 7.41
N GLY A 202 -3.60 32.42 6.82
CA GLY A 202 -3.02 33.71 7.20
C GLY A 202 -3.34 34.17 8.62
N LYS A 203 -4.44 33.65 9.22
CA LYS A 203 -4.90 34.04 10.57
C LYS A 203 -4.42 33.11 11.68
N ALA A 204 -4.12 31.87 11.35
CA ALA A 204 -3.77 30.84 12.30
C ALA A 204 -2.44 31.19 13.03
N LYS A 205 -2.41 30.88 14.33
CA LYS A 205 -1.22 31.04 15.18
C LYS A 205 -0.44 29.75 15.29
N LYS A 206 -1.13 28.61 15.27
CA LYS A 206 -0.60 27.25 15.36
C LYS A 206 -1.10 26.39 14.18
N PRO A 207 -0.85 26.82 12.91
CA PRO A 207 -1.30 26.04 11.75
C PRO A 207 -0.51 24.75 11.62
N LEU A 208 -1.18 23.70 11.09
CA LEU A 208 -0.58 22.40 10.87
C LEU A 208 -1.12 21.79 9.55
N PHE A 209 -0.23 21.31 8.69
CA PHE A 209 -0.61 20.47 7.56
C PHE A 209 -0.67 19.00 7.96
N LEU A 210 -1.71 18.32 7.51
CA LEU A 210 -1.83 16.85 7.58
C LEU A 210 -1.87 16.29 6.15
N ALA A 211 -0.79 15.67 5.71
CA ALA A 211 -0.73 15.02 4.41
C ALA A 211 -1.09 13.54 4.51
N GLY A 212 -2.11 13.12 3.76
CA GLY A 212 -2.51 11.72 3.61
C GLY A 212 -2.00 11.10 2.33
N GLY A 213 -2.37 9.83 2.10
CA GLY A 213 -2.00 9.07 0.90
C GLY A 213 -2.47 9.70 -0.41
N GLY A 214 -3.52 10.54 -0.37
CA GLY A 214 -4.03 11.25 -1.55
C GLY A 214 -3.01 12.18 -2.19
N VAL A 215 -2.07 12.76 -1.42
CA VAL A 215 -0.98 13.58 -1.96
C VAL A 215 -0.05 12.74 -2.83
N ASN A 216 0.33 11.55 -2.35
CA ASN A 216 1.19 10.62 -3.09
C ASN A 216 0.49 10.06 -4.33
N ILE A 217 -0.78 9.65 -4.20
CA ILE A 217 -1.59 9.09 -5.30
C ILE A 217 -1.77 10.12 -6.43
N ALA A 218 -1.98 11.38 -6.09
CA ALA A 218 -2.11 12.47 -7.07
C ALA A 218 -0.76 12.90 -7.70
N GLY A 219 0.37 12.39 -7.20
CA GLY A 219 1.70 12.84 -7.62
C GLY A 219 1.95 14.31 -7.29
N ALA A 220 1.43 14.78 -6.16
CA ALA A 220 1.46 16.19 -5.76
C ALA A 220 2.66 16.56 -4.87
N ASN A 221 3.59 15.64 -4.63
CA ASN A 221 4.69 15.77 -3.67
C ASN A 221 5.51 17.06 -3.85
N LYS A 222 5.94 17.38 -5.08
CA LYS A 222 6.71 18.60 -5.37
C LYS A 222 5.91 19.87 -5.10
N ALA A 223 4.66 19.93 -5.57
CA ALA A 223 3.79 21.07 -5.33
C ALA A 223 3.44 21.23 -3.85
N PHE A 224 3.29 20.11 -3.12
CA PHE A 224 3.06 20.14 -1.68
C PHE A 224 4.29 20.63 -0.91
N THR A 225 5.49 20.18 -1.28
CA THR A 225 6.74 20.70 -0.69
C THR A 225 6.88 22.20 -0.92
N GLU A 226 6.62 22.69 -2.16
CA GLU A 226 6.61 24.11 -2.46
C GLU A 226 5.58 24.89 -1.61
N LEU A 227 4.37 24.35 -1.43
CA LEU A 227 3.36 24.94 -0.57
C LEU A 227 3.84 25.05 0.89
N VAL A 228 4.46 24.01 1.41
CA VAL A 228 5.02 23.97 2.77
C VAL A 228 6.15 25.00 2.93
N GLU A 229 7.08 25.06 1.98
CA GLU A 229 8.18 26.03 1.99
C GLU A 229 7.68 27.47 1.89
N ARG A 230 6.66 27.74 1.05
CA ARG A 230 6.07 29.07 0.87
C ARG A 230 5.31 29.53 2.13
N THR A 231 4.65 28.61 2.83
CA THR A 231 3.84 28.94 4.00
C THR A 231 4.59 28.80 5.33
N GLN A 232 5.73 28.14 5.34
CA GLN A 232 6.51 27.84 6.55
C GLN A 232 5.70 27.11 7.64
N ILE A 233 4.70 26.32 7.22
CA ILE A 233 3.81 25.57 8.13
C ILE A 233 4.35 24.16 8.33
N PRO A 234 4.45 23.69 9.61
CA PRO A 234 4.89 22.34 9.90
C PRO A 234 3.90 21.27 9.38
N VAL A 235 4.42 20.06 9.14
CA VAL A 235 3.72 18.96 8.50
C VAL A 235 3.77 17.70 9.34
N VAL A 236 2.62 17.09 9.55
CA VAL A 236 2.48 15.70 9.98
C VAL A 236 1.91 14.86 8.83
N THR A 237 2.24 13.58 8.80
CA THR A 237 1.70 12.68 7.77
C THR A 237 0.95 11.51 8.38
N THR A 238 -0.02 10.98 7.65
CA THR A 238 -0.49 9.62 7.92
C THR A 238 0.58 8.62 7.47
N ILE A 239 0.48 7.36 7.88
CA ILE A 239 1.40 6.31 7.40
C ILE A 239 1.41 6.22 5.86
N MET A 240 0.26 6.38 5.21
CA MET A 240 0.12 6.39 3.75
C MET A 240 0.56 7.72 3.11
N GLY A 241 0.66 8.77 3.91
CA GLY A 241 1.15 10.09 3.49
C GLY A 241 2.67 10.24 3.55
N ARG A 242 3.40 9.24 4.07
CA ARG A 242 4.86 9.29 4.07
C ARG A 242 5.40 9.44 2.65
N GLY A 243 6.35 10.35 2.49
CA GLY A 243 6.88 10.73 1.19
C GLY A 243 6.11 11.87 0.51
N ALA A 244 4.98 12.35 1.07
CA ALA A 244 4.34 13.59 0.60
C ALA A 244 5.29 14.79 0.67
N ILE A 245 6.18 14.76 1.65
CA ILE A 245 7.34 15.65 1.81
C ILE A 245 8.53 14.77 2.24
N PRO A 246 9.79 15.11 1.91
CA PRO A 246 10.95 14.38 2.41
C PRO A 246 10.95 14.32 3.96
N THR A 247 11.22 13.14 4.52
CA THR A 247 11.23 12.98 5.99
C THR A 247 12.39 13.70 6.68
N THR A 248 13.37 14.14 5.91
CA THR A 248 14.50 14.97 6.36
C THR A 248 14.21 16.48 6.26
N HIS A 249 13.03 16.86 5.76
CA HIS A 249 12.67 18.28 5.60
C HIS A 249 12.50 18.94 6.98
N PRO A 250 13.03 20.17 7.20
CA PRO A 250 13.00 20.84 8.51
C PRO A 250 11.60 21.04 9.10
N LEU A 251 10.56 21.18 8.26
CA LEU A 251 9.19 21.37 8.70
C LEU A 251 8.42 20.04 8.84
N PHE A 252 9.04 18.89 8.57
CA PHE A 252 8.44 17.58 8.82
C PHE A 252 8.55 17.21 10.31
N ILE A 253 7.41 16.97 10.97
CA ILE A 253 7.38 16.58 12.37
C ILE A 253 7.50 15.06 12.53
N GLY A 254 6.71 14.30 11.80
CA GLY A 254 6.65 12.84 11.87
C GLY A 254 5.30 12.27 11.43
N ASN A 255 5.11 10.98 11.68
CA ASN A 255 3.81 10.33 11.48
C ASN A 255 2.87 10.68 12.63
N LEU A 256 1.59 10.85 12.29
CA LEU A 256 0.48 10.99 13.23
C LEU A 256 -0.14 9.62 13.55
N GLY A 257 -0.70 9.48 14.73
CA GLY A 257 -1.64 8.43 15.10
C GLY A 257 -1.10 7.42 16.10
N MET A 258 -1.66 6.19 16.09
CA MET A 258 -1.42 5.17 17.13
C MET A 258 0.07 4.88 17.38
N HIS A 259 0.88 4.82 16.33
CA HIS A 259 2.34 4.64 16.42
C HIS A 259 3.09 5.85 15.87
N GLY A 260 2.45 7.03 15.95
CA GLY A 260 3.04 8.30 15.57
C GLY A 260 4.07 8.80 16.57
N ALA A 261 4.86 9.79 16.15
CA ALA A 261 5.77 10.48 17.04
C ALA A 261 4.99 11.30 18.09
N TYR A 262 5.53 11.41 19.30
CA TYR A 262 4.93 12.23 20.37
C TYR A 262 4.63 13.65 19.87
N ALA A 263 5.63 14.32 19.32
CA ALA A 263 5.49 15.68 18.80
C ALA A 263 4.41 15.81 17.70
N SER A 264 4.22 14.79 16.88
CA SER A 264 3.17 14.79 15.84
C SER A 264 1.76 14.74 16.43
N ASN A 265 1.56 13.89 17.44
CA ASN A 265 0.28 13.77 18.10
C ASN A 265 -0.05 15.04 18.91
N MET A 266 0.91 15.57 19.66
CA MET A 266 0.74 16.82 20.40
C MET A 266 0.51 18.02 19.49
N ALA A 267 1.15 18.05 18.31
CA ALA A 267 0.91 19.13 17.34
C ALA A 267 -0.54 19.14 16.84
N VAL A 268 -1.17 17.97 16.65
CA VAL A 268 -2.58 17.88 16.29
C VAL A 268 -3.50 18.31 17.43
N GLU A 269 -3.20 17.95 18.66
CA GLU A 269 -3.98 18.35 19.84
C GLU A 269 -3.95 19.86 20.10
N GLU A 270 -2.82 20.53 19.79
CA GLU A 270 -2.59 21.93 20.11
C GLU A 270 -2.80 22.90 18.93
N CYS A 271 -2.90 22.42 17.68
CA CYS A 271 -3.09 23.29 16.54
C CYS A 271 -4.43 24.03 16.59
N ASP A 272 -4.45 25.27 16.06
CA ASP A 272 -5.67 26.07 15.90
C ASP A 272 -6.25 25.98 14.47
N LEU A 273 -5.46 25.44 13.54
CA LEU A 273 -5.87 25.13 12.17
C LEU A 273 -5.23 23.83 11.73
N LEU A 274 -6.05 22.81 11.42
CA LEU A 274 -5.62 21.57 10.80
C LEU A 274 -6.00 21.59 9.32
N PHE A 275 -5.02 21.69 8.45
CA PHE A 275 -5.20 21.70 7.00
C PHE A 275 -4.87 20.32 6.43
N SER A 276 -5.90 19.52 6.22
CA SER A 276 -5.77 18.13 5.80
C SER A 276 -5.93 17.96 4.30
N ILE A 277 -5.04 17.18 3.66
CA ILE A 277 -5.04 16.91 2.23
C ILE A 277 -4.97 15.40 1.98
N GLY A 278 -5.99 14.83 1.35
CA GLY A 278 -6.01 13.44 0.90
C GLY A 278 -5.96 12.42 2.03
N THR A 279 -6.69 12.68 3.14
CA THR A 279 -6.77 11.75 4.28
C THR A 279 -8.21 11.40 4.64
N ARG A 280 -8.46 10.16 5.11
CA ARG A 280 -9.80 9.66 5.43
C ARG A 280 -10.14 9.73 6.92
N PHE A 281 -9.24 10.19 7.76
CA PHE A 281 -9.42 10.27 9.22
C PHE A 281 -9.90 8.94 9.83
N ASN A 282 -9.16 7.85 9.56
CA ASN A 282 -9.46 6.56 10.15
C ASN A 282 -9.03 6.49 11.63
N ASP A 283 -9.50 5.46 12.33
CA ASP A 283 -9.26 5.24 13.76
C ASP A 283 -7.77 5.15 14.14
N ARG A 284 -6.90 4.77 13.20
CA ARG A 284 -5.45 4.67 13.45
C ARG A 284 -4.76 6.02 13.59
N ILE A 285 -5.34 7.09 13.04
CA ILE A 285 -4.81 8.45 13.17
C ILE A 285 -5.62 9.34 14.11
N THR A 286 -6.91 9.05 14.31
CA THR A 286 -7.77 9.90 15.11
C THR A 286 -7.83 9.52 16.59
N GLY A 287 -7.56 8.25 16.91
CA GLY A 287 -7.90 7.76 18.24
C GLY A 287 -9.39 8.02 18.53
N LYS A 288 -9.69 8.62 19.67
CA LYS A 288 -11.04 8.95 20.10
C LYS A 288 -11.62 10.14 19.29
N LEU A 289 -12.54 9.87 18.37
CA LEU A 289 -13.02 10.83 17.35
C LEU A 289 -13.42 12.21 17.90
N HIS A 290 -14.15 12.27 19.02
CA HIS A 290 -14.63 13.54 19.57
C HIS A 290 -13.56 14.35 20.31
N ALA A 291 -12.39 13.78 20.51
CA ALA A 291 -11.24 14.43 21.12
C ALA A 291 -10.13 14.76 20.10
N PHE A 292 -10.32 14.45 18.83
CA PHE A 292 -9.33 14.68 17.79
C PHE A 292 -9.28 16.15 17.37
N ALA A 293 -8.09 16.77 17.44
CA ALA A 293 -7.84 18.15 17.05
C ALA A 293 -8.85 19.15 17.69
N PRO A 294 -9.04 19.12 19.01
CA PRO A 294 -10.20 19.75 19.67
C PRO A 294 -10.21 21.29 19.60
N LYS A 295 -9.07 21.89 19.28
CA LYS A 295 -8.87 23.34 19.20
C LYS A 295 -8.88 23.87 17.77
N ALA A 296 -8.87 22.97 16.78
CA ALA A 296 -8.60 23.31 15.40
C ALA A 296 -9.87 23.63 14.58
N THR A 297 -9.77 24.63 13.75
CA THR A 297 -10.60 24.73 12.54
C THR A 297 -10.08 23.72 11.53
N ILE A 298 -10.93 22.87 10.95
CA ILE A 298 -10.52 21.80 10.04
C ILE A 298 -10.84 22.14 8.59
N VAL A 299 -9.80 22.27 7.78
CA VAL A 299 -9.87 22.32 6.31
C VAL A 299 -9.60 20.93 5.78
N HIS A 300 -10.43 20.42 4.88
CA HIS A 300 -10.25 19.09 4.30
C HIS A 300 -10.37 19.11 2.79
N ILE A 301 -9.28 18.77 2.11
CA ILE A 301 -9.23 18.54 0.67
C ILE A 301 -9.24 17.03 0.44
N ASP A 302 -10.25 16.53 -0.27
CA ASP A 302 -10.32 15.12 -0.68
C ASP A 302 -11.12 15.02 -1.99
N ILE A 303 -10.72 14.08 -2.85
CA ILE A 303 -11.41 13.81 -4.12
C ILE A 303 -12.71 13.04 -3.92
N ASP A 304 -12.82 12.29 -2.82
CA ASP A 304 -13.96 11.46 -2.48
C ASP A 304 -14.95 12.22 -1.58
N THR A 305 -16.08 12.62 -2.14
CA THR A 305 -17.13 13.31 -1.41
C THR A 305 -17.64 12.53 -0.19
N SER A 306 -17.57 11.20 -0.22
CA SER A 306 -17.98 10.34 0.89
C SER A 306 -17.03 10.36 2.09
N SER A 307 -15.80 10.84 1.90
CA SER A 307 -14.80 11.01 2.97
C SER A 307 -14.99 12.31 3.74
N ILE A 308 -15.61 13.33 3.13
CA ILE A 308 -15.82 14.63 3.76
C ILE A 308 -16.82 14.52 4.92
N SER A 309 -16.42 14.97 6.10
CA SER A 309 -17.22 14.93 7.34
C SER A 309 -17.76 13.55 7.74
N ARG A 310 -17.12 12.47 7.25
CA ARG A 310 -17.54 11.10 7.57
C ARG A 310 -17.20 10.73 9.01
N ASN A 311 -15.98 11.00 9.44
CA ASN A 311 -15.47 10.63 10.77
C ASN A 311 -15.24 11.88 11.64
N ILE A 312 -14.72 12.94 11.06
CA ILE A 312 -14.41 14.23 11.72
C ILE A 312 -15.22 15.32 11.05
N GLN A 313 -15.83 16.19 11.84
CA GLN A 313 -16.55 17.34 11.26
C GLN A 313 -15.58 18.32 10.63
N VAL A 314 -15.86 18.72 9.40
CA VAL A 314 -15.02 19.61 8.59
C VAL A 314 -15.66 20.99 8.49
N ASP A 315 -14.90 22.05 8.77
CA ASP A 315 -15.37 23.44 8.69
C ASP A 315 -15.29 24.00 7.27
N ILE A 316 -14.25 23.61 6.52
CA ILE A 316 -14.05 24.06 5.14
C ILE A 316 -13.76 22.84 4.26
N PRO A 317 -14.81 22.26 3.64
CA PRO A 317 -14.66 21.16 2.70
C PRO A 317 -14.24 21.67 1.32
N ILE A 318 -13.28 20.98 0.67
CA ILE A 318 -12.85 21.23 -0.70
C ILE A 318 -12.79 19.88 -1.42
N VAL A 319 -13.78 19.61 -2.26
CA VAL A 319 -13.82 18.40 -3.08
C VAL A 319 -13.01 18.64 -4.34
N ALA A 320 -11.81 18.06 -4.40
CA ALA A 320 -10.89 18.22 -5.53
C ALA A 320 -9.80 17.14 -5.52
N ASP A 321 -9.16 16.92 -6.66
CA ASP A 321 -7.88 16.23 -6.73
C ASP A 321 -6.82 16.99 -5.92
N ALA A 322 -5.96 16.26 -5.19
CA ALA A 322 -4.99 16.89 -4.31
C ALA A 322 -3.98 17.75 -5.07
N LYS A 323 -3.52 17.32 -6.26
CA LYS A 323 -2.58 18.07 -7.08
C LYS A 323 -3.20 19.35 -7.60
N GLU A 324 -4.39 19.26 -8.21
CA GLU A 324 -5.12 20.43 -8.71
C GLU A 324 -5.40 21.45 -7.58
N ALA A 325 -5.79 20.97 -6.40
CA ALA A 325 -6.06 21.83 -5.26
C ALA A 325 -4.80 22.53 -4.75
N ILE A 326 -3.67 21.82 -4.64
CA ILE A 326 -2.39 22.37 -4.18
C ILE A 326 -1.84 23.39 -5.20
N GLU A 327 -1.86 23.05 -6.49
CA GLU A 327 -1.45 23.98 -7.56
C GLU A 327 -2.30 25.26 -7.54
N LYS A 328 -3.61 25.14 -7.30
CA LYS A 328 -4.47 26.33 -7.13
C LYS A 328 -4.21 27.07 -5.81
N LEU A 329 -3.88 26.40 -4.71
CA LEU A 329 -3.47 27.06 -3.46
C LEU A 329 -2.24 27.94 -3.70
N LEU A 330 -1.25 27.44 -4.42
CA LEU A 330 -0.01 28.18 -4.75
C LEU A 330 -0.27 29.47 -5.54
N GLU A 331 -1.38 29.57 -6.29
CA GLU A 331 -1.76 30.82 -6.97
C GLU A 331 -2.30 31.92 -6.02
N TYR A 332 -2.79 31.53 -4.83
CA TYR A 332 -3.47 32.45 -3.89
C TYR A 332 -2.72 32.64 -2.57
N VAL A 333 -1.76 31.78 -2.26
CA VAL A 333 -0.99 31.85 -1.01
C VAL A 333 0.24 32.73 -1.26
N GLU A 334 0.32 33.82 -0.49
CA GLU A 334 1.53 34.65 -0.42
C GLU A 334 2.58 33.99 0.49
N PRO A 335 3.88 34.28 0.31
CA PRO A 335 4.91 33.84 1.23
C PRO A 335 4.59 34.23 2.69
N MET A 336 4.73 33.30 3.60
CA MET A 336 4.43 33.51 5.01
C MET A 336 5.69 33.41 5.86
N GLU A 337 5.72 34.15 6.97
CA GLU A 337 6.76 34.00 7.96
C GLU A 337 6.51 32.78 8.86
N LYS A 338 7.59 32.14 9.26
CA LYS A 338 7.60 31.05 10.22
C LYS A 338 6.95 31.49 11.54
N LYS A 339 6.12 30.65 12.12
CA LYS A 339 5.51 30.87 13.44
C LYS A 339 6.49 30.41 14.52
N GLU A 340 7.45 31.25 14.87
CA GLU A 340 8.59 30.86 15.73
C GLU A 340 8.16 30.19 17.04
N SER A 341 7.25 30.78 17.81
CA SER A 341 6.79 30.19 19.09
C SER A 341 6.10 28.83 18.93
N TRP A 342 5.45 28.60 17.77
CA TRP A 342 4.84 27.32 17.46
C TRP A 342 5.89 26.27 17.13
N MET A 343 6.88 26.65 16.33
CA MET A 343 8.00 25.75 15.99
C MET A 343 8.88 25.45 17.21
N GLU A 344 9.16 26.42 18.07
CA GLU A 344 9.87 26.19 19.34
C GLU A 344 9.13 25.19 20.24
N GLN A 345 7.81 25.29 20.31
CA GLN A 345 7.00 24.32 21.05
C GLN A 345 7.12 22.91 20.47
N ILE A 346 7.05 22.77 19.13
CA ILE A 346 7.19 21.47 18.45
C ILE A 346 8.59 20.88 18.66
N GLU A 347 9.63 21.69 18.50
CA GLU A 347 11.01 21.24 18.72
C GLU A 347 11.24 20.83 20.19
N GLY A 348 10.67 21.56 21.15
CA GLY A 348 10.70 21.16 22.55
C GLY A 348 10.13 19.77 22.78
N TRP A 349 9.00 19.42 22.13
CA TRP A 349 8.44 18.07 22.21
C TRP A 349 9.31 17.00 21.55
N LYS A 350 10.00 17.32 20.44
CA LYS A 350 10.93 16.39 19.80
C LYS A 350 12.17 16.13 20.68
N GLU A 351 12.66 17.15 21.36
CA GLU A 351 13.81 17.05 22.27
C GLU A 351 13.46 16.26 23.55
N GLU A 352 12.28 16.51 24.13
CA GLU A 352 11.80 15.84 25.33
C GLU A 352 11.45 14.36 25.07
N HIS A 353 10.85 14.08 23.90
CA HIS A 353 10.38 12.75 23.50
C HIS A 353 10.87 12.37 22.08
N PRO A 354 12.17 12.15 21.92
CA PRO A 354 12.72 11.80 20.60
C PRO A 354 12.19 10.45 20.13
N LEU A 355 11.84 10.37 18.84
CA LEU A 355 11.44 9.12 18.21
C LEU A 355 12.69 8.24 17.99
N ARG A 356 13.10 7.52 19.01
CA ARG A 356 14.29 6.69 19.00
C ARG A 356 14.14 5.50 19.93
N MET A 357 14.59 4.32 19.49
CA MET A 357 14.67 3.16 20.37
C MET A 357 15.75 3.36 21.42
N LYS A 358 15.51 2.90 22.67
CA LYS A 358 16.53 2.91 23.70
C LYS A 358 17.66 1.95 23.32
N PRO A 359 18.93 2.39 23.32
CA PRO A 359 20.04 1.50 23.00
C PRO A 359 20.09 0.29 23.94
N LYS A 360 20.33 -0.90 23.38
CA LYS A 360 20.46 -2.16 24.11
C LYS A 360 21.86 -2.78 23.93
N GLY A 361 22.91 -1.97 24.05
CA GLY A 361 24.29 -2.40 23.83
C GLY A 361 24.50 -2.92 22.41
N ASP A 362 25.09 -4.10 22.27
CA ASP A 362 25.36 -4.73 20.98
C ASP A 362 24.17 -5.51 20.39
N GLN A 363 23.02 -5.50 21.08
CA GLN A 363 21.80 -6.17 20.59
C GLN A 363 21.27 -5.45 19.36
N MET A 364 21.07 -6.19 18.27
CA MET A 364 20.48 -5.70 17.04
C MET A 364 19.02 -5.30 17.24
N GLN A 365 18.67 -4.09 16.82
CA GLN A 365 17.31 -3.54 16.87
C GLN A 365 16.79 -3.22 15.47
N ALA A 366 15.46 -3.15 15.32
CA ALA A 366 14.83 -2.81 14.05
C ALA A 366 15.26 -1.44 13.51
N GLN A 367 15.50 -0.45 14.39
CA GLN A 367 16.03 0.86 14.02
C GLN A 367 17.41 0.74 13.36
N ASP A 368 18.31 -0.06 13.93
CA ASP A 368 19.67 -0.23 13.39
C ASP A 368 19.65 -0.78 11.96
N ILE A 369 18.73 -1.73 11.67
CA ILE A 369 18.58 -2.32 10.34
C ILE A 369 18.13 -1.24 9.35
N LEU A 370 17.15 -0.41 9.71
CA LEU A 370 16.59 0.64 8.85
C LEU A 370 17.58 1.78 8.61
N GLU A 371 18.33 2.18 9.65
CA GLU A 371 19.42 3.15 9.53
C GLU A 371 20.54 2.60 8.60
N THR A 372 20.84 1.29 8.67
CA THR A 372 21.80 0.66 7.74
C THR A 372 21.27 0.65 6.30
N ILE A 373 19.95 0.45 6.07
CA ILE A 373 19.34 0.59 4.74
C ILE A 373 19.50 2.04 4.25
N ASN A 374 19.22 3.03 5.11
CA ASN A 374 19.39 4.44 4.76
C ASN A 374 20.83 4.76 4.34
N GLU A 375 21.83 4.20 5.03
CA GLU A 375 23.25 4.40 4.75
C GLU A 375 23.70 3.69 3.47
N VAL A 376 23.52 2.36 3.39
CA VAL A 376 24.05 1.52 2.29
C VAL A 376 23.43 1.85 0.95
N PHE A 377 22.13 2.17 0.94
CA PHE A 377 21.39 2.48 -0.28
C PHE A 377 21.08 3.97 -0.45
N LYS A 378 21.87 4.86 0.17
CA LYS A 378 21.63 6.30 0.16
C LYS A 378 21.50 6.88 -1.26
N GLU A 379 22.35 6.43 -2.17
CA GLU A 379 22.40 6.96 -3.55
C GLU A 379 21.47 6.21 -4.52
N ASP A 380 20.93 5.07 -4.12
CA ASP A 380 20.10 4.24 -4.98
C ASP A 380 18.68 4.82 -5.14
N ASP A 381 18.12 4.76 -6.34
CA ASP A 381 16.66 4.87 -6.53
C ASP A 381 16.02 3.61 -5.97
N LYS A 382 15.37 3.73 -4.82
CA LYS A 382 14.86 2.57 -4.09
C LYS A 382 13.35 2.62 -3.85
N ILE A 383 12.78 1.45 -3.95
CA ILE A 383 11.38 1.19 -3.60
C ILE A 383 11.37 0.23 -2.41
N VAL A 384 10.81 0.67 -1.30
CA VAL A 384 10.63 -0.18 -0.13
C VAL A 384 9.16 -0.60 -0.05
N VAL A 385 8.93 -1.91 0.04
CA VAL A 385 7.58 -2.48 0.20
C VAL A 385 7.53 -3.22 1.53
N THR A 386 6.59 -2.86 2.41
CA THR A 386 6.48 -3.56 3.69
C THR A 386 5.31 -4.53 3.72
N ASP A 387 5.49 -5.63 4.42
CA ASP A 387 4.40 -6.44 4.96
C ASP A 387 3.78 -5.76 6.19
N VAL A 388 2.82 -6.39 6.85
CA VAL A 388 2.05 -5.82 7.96
C VAL A 388 2.45 -6.42 9.31
N GLY A 389 2.77 -5.54 10.27
CA GLY A 389 3.20 -5.93 11.62
C GLY A 389 4.11 -4.89 12.27
N GLN A 390 4.88 -5.29 13.28
CA GLN A 390 5.84 -4.40 13.95
C GLN A 390 6.88 -3.84 12.96
N HIS A 391 7.39 -4.64 12.05
CA HIS A 391 8.34 -4.23 11.00
C HIS A 391 7.79 -3.09 10.13
N GLN A 392 6.49 -3.08 9.81
CA GLN A 392 5.84 -1.98 9.09
C GLN A 392 5.90 -0.68 9.91
N MET A 393 5.61 -0.77 11.21
CA MET A 393 5.64 0.40 12.09
C MET A 393 7.07 0.92 12.24
N PHE A 394 8.05 0.05 12.50
CA PHE A 394 9.45 0.44 12.54
C PHE A 394 9.91 1.09 11.24
N THR A 395 9.53 0.51 10.08
CA THR A 395 9.84 1.11 8.78
C THR A 395 9.24 2.49 8.64
N SER A 396 8.00 2.67 9.08
CA SER A 396 7.35 3.99 9.05
C SER A 396 7.97 4.99 10.01
N GLN A 397 8.64 4.55 11.06
CA GLN A 397 9.30 5.43 12.03
C GLN A 397 10.73 5.81 11.62
N TYR A 398 11.53 4.86 11.11
CA TYR A 398 12.98 5.01 10.98
C TYR A 398 13.52 5.03 9.54
N LEU A 399 12.72 4.62 8.55
CA LEU A 399 13.15 4.73 7.15
C LEU A 399 13.09 6.18 6.70
N GLU A 400 14.17 6.68 6.11
CA GLU A 400 14.15 7.97 5.40
C GLU A 400 13.43 7.81 4.06
N VAL A 401 12.39 8.61 3.85
CA VAL A 401 11.65 8.69 2.59
C VAL A 401 11.88 10.05 1.96
N ASN A 402 12.30 10.04 0.71
CA ASN A 402 12.66 11.23 -0.06
C ASN A 402 12.44 10.99 -1.56
N GLU A 403 12.95 11.85 -2.42
CA GLU A 403 12.81 11.71 -3.88
C GLU A 403 13.41 10.42 -4.45
N LYS A 404 14.46 9.86 -3.81
CA LYS A 404 15.09 8.59 -4.18
C LYS A 404 14.52 7.37 -3.44
N THR A 405 13.67 7.58 -2.44
CA THR A 405 13.12 6.50 -1.60
C THR A 405 11.61 6.58 -1.58
N ARG A 406 10.96 5.59 -2.16
CA ARG A 406 9.49 5.44 -2.19
C ARG A 406 9.07 4.30 -1.28
N LEU A 407 8.03 4.50 -0.48
CA LEU A 407 7.54 3.52 0.50
C LEU A 407 6.10 3.12 0.18
N TYR A 408 5.87 1.81 0.06
CA TYR A 408 4.55 1.23 -0.21
C TYR A 408 4.20 0.14 0.80
N MET A 409 2.91 0.02 1.12
CA MET A 409 2.41 -0.94 2.10
C MET A 409 0.89 -1.11 1.99
N SER A 410 0.34 -2.16 2.58
CA SER A 410 -1.09 -2.28 2.85
C SER A 410 -1.42 -1.49 4.14
N GLY A 411 -1.76 -0.21 4.00
CA GLY A 411 -2.00 0.67 5.15
C GLY A 411 -3.47 0.78 5.54
N GLY A 412 -4.39 0.60 4.60
CA GLY A 412 -5.83 0.71 4.83
C GLY A 412 -6.46 -0.57 5.37
N LEU A 413 -6.22 -1.70 4.73
CA LEU A 413 -6.74 -3.01 5.14
C LEU A 413 -5.80 -3.72 6.13
N GLY A 414 -4.49 -3.50 6.01
CA GLY A 414 -3.50 -4.14 6.87
C GLY A 414 -3.30 -5.62 6.54
N THR A 415 -3.12 -5.94 5.28
CA THR A 415 -3.04 -7.31 4.76
C THR A 415 -1.66 -7.90 4.99
N MET A 416 -1.53 -8.84 5.92
CA MET A 416 -0.35 -9.69 6.04
C MET A 416 -0.19 -10.55 4.78
N GLY A 417 1.05 -10.73 4.33
CA GLY A 417 1.37 -11.42 3.07
C GLY A 417 1.40 -10.52 1.83
N TYR A 418 1.21 -9.20 2.01
CA TYR A 418 1.32 -8.21 0.93
C TYR A 418 2.78 -7.93 0.52
N GLY A 419 3.70 -7.90 1.49
CA GLY A 419 5.04 -7.33 1.31
C GLY A 419 5.86 -7.98 0.21
N PHE A 420 5.99 -9.30 0.21
CA PHE A 420 6.80 -10.01 -0.79
C PHE A 420 6.20 -9.94 -2.21
N PRO A 421 4.94 -10.36 -2.46
CA PRO A 421 4.37 -10.23 -3.80
C PRO A 421 4.29 -8.76 -4.24
N GLY A 422 4.02 -7.82 -3.33
CA GLY A 422 4.10 -6.40 -3.65
C GLY A 422 5.48 -5.96 -4.15
N ALA A 423 6.56 -6.47 -3.56
CA ALA A 423 7.92 -6.21 -4.03
C ALA A 423 8.18 -6.84 -5.41
N VAL A 424 7.63 -8.04 -5.68
CA VAL A 424 7.70 -8.67 -7.02
C VAL A 424 7.05 -7.74 -8.06
N GLY A 425 5.82 -7.30 -7.82
CA GLY A 425 5.11 -6.38 -8.73
C GLY A 425 5.83 -5.04 -8.91
N ALA A 426 6.39 -4.48 -7.84
CA ALA A 426 7.17 -3.25 -7.87
C ALA A 426 8.44 -3.40 -8.72
N GLN A 427 9.18 -4.51 -8.60
CA GLN A 427 10.40 -4.75 -9.37
C GLN A 427 10.11 -5.00 -10.85
N ILE A 428 9.01 -5.70 -11.17
CA ILE A 428 8.56 -5.87 -12.56
C ILE A 428 8.27 -4.52 -13.22
N GLY A 429 7.62 -3.63 -12.48
CA GLY A 429 7.29 -2.28 -12.97
C GLY A 429 8.48 -1.31 -13.02
N ASN A 430 9.54 -1.57 -12.25
CA ASN A 430 10.70 -0.69 -12.10
C ASN A 430 11.99 -1.52 -12.11
N PRO A 431 12.40 -2.05 -13.27
CA PRO A 431 13.52 -3.00 -13.37
C PRO A 431 14.87 -2.41 -12.92
N ASP A 432 15.05 -1.09 -13.07
CA ASP A 432 16.31 -0.40 -12.74
C ASP A 432 16.39 0.02 -11.28
N SER A 433 15.26 0.08 -10.56
CA SER A 433 15.23 0.48 -9.14
C SER A 433 15.71 -0.65 -8.22
N THR A 434 16.26 -0.27 -7.07
CA THR A 434 16.53 -1.23 -5.99
C THR A 434 15.26 -1.47 -5.18
N VAL A 435 14.65 -2.64 -5.30
CA VAL A 435 13.45 -2.99 -4.55
C VAL A 435 13.81 -3.79 -3.30
N ILE A 436 13.37 -3.28 -2.14
CA ILE A 436 13.60 -3.90 -0.83
C ILE A 436 12.23 -4.23 -0.21
N ALA A 437 11.98 -5.52 0.02
CA ALA A 437 10.84 -5.98 0.80
C ALA A 437 11.22 -6.06 2.27
N ILE A 438 10.37 -5.57 3.17
CA ILE A 438 10.53 -5.71 4.62
C ILE A 438 9.33 -6.48 5.16
N SER A 439 9.55 -7.68 5.65
CA SER A 439 8.51 -8.57 6.15
C SER A 439 8.85 -9.09 7.54
N GLY A 440 7.84 -9.45 8.31
CA GLY A 440 8.03 -10.31 9.49
C GLY A 440 8.03 -11.78 9.09
N ASP A 441 8.51 -12.63 9.98
CA ASP A 441 8.53 -14.09 9.81
C ASP A 441 7.12 -14.69 9.61
N GLY A 442 6.09 -14.11 10.22
CA GLY A 442 4.70 -14.52 10.00
C GLY A 442 4.16 -14.11 8.64
N GLY A 443 4.37 -12.84 8.22
CA GLY A 443 3.91 -12.34 6.93
C GLY A 443 4.60 -13.01 5.76
N MET A 444 5.91 -13.24 5.87
CA MET A 444 6.71 -13.91 4.84
C MET A 444 6.18 -15.30 4.48
N GLN A 445 5.64 -16.04 5.47
CA GLN A 445 5.10 -17.38 5.25
C GLN A 445 3.79 -17.42 4.46
N MET A 446 3.07 -16.30 4.33
CA MET A 446 1.74 -16.29 3.68
C MET A 446 1.80 -16.37 2.16
N ASN A 447 2.86 -15.84 1.54
CA ASN A 447 3.07 -15.88 0.08
C ASN A 447 4.49 -16.29 -0.29
N ILE A 448 5.07 -17.22 0.45
CA ILE A 448 6.46 -17.66 0.32
C ILE A 448 6.75 -18.32 -1.04
N GLN A 449 5.73 -18.91 -1.68
CA GLN A 449 5.81 -19.56 -2.99
C GLN A 449 6.22 -18.58 -4.11
N GLU A 450 6.09 -17.27 -3.90
CA GLU A 450 6.47 -16.27 -4.89
C GLU A 450 7.99 -16.14 -5.08
N PHE A 451 8.80 -16.85 -4.30
CA PHE A 451 10.20 -17.07 -4.67
C PHE A 451 10.34 -17.69 -6.06
N ALA A 452 9.44 -18.63 -6.43
CA ALA A 452 9.46 -19.19 -7.78
C ALA A 452 9.22 -18.11 -8.85
N THR A 453 8.26 -17.21 -8.63
CA THR A 453 8.00 -16.10 -9.55
C THR A 453 9.21 -15.17 -9.63
N ALA A 454 9.76 -14.75 -8.48
CA ALA A 454 10.88 -13.83 -8.43
C ALA A 454 12.15 -14.38 -9.09
N VAL A 455 12.44 -15.67 -8.91
CA VAL A 455 13.61 -16.33 -9.53
C VAL A 455 13.42 -16.49 -11.04
N LEU A 456 12.23 -16.94 -11.48
CA LEU A 456 11.96 -17.19 -12.91
C LEU A 456 11.83 -15.90 -13.72
N GLU A 457 11.39 -14.82 -13.11
CA GLU A 457 11.34 -13.49 -13.73
C GLU A 457 12.68 -12.73 -13.61
N GLU A 458 13.73 -13.37 -13.08
CA GLU A 458 15.07 -12.79 -12.88
C GLU A 458 15.07 -11.48 -12.07
N LEU A 459 14.28 -11.42 -10.99
CA LEU A 459 14.09 -10.22 -10.19
C LEU A 459 15.14 -10.10 -9.07
N PRO A 460 16.01 -9.09 -9.09
CA PRO A 460 17.07 -8.90 -8.09
C PRO A 460 16.55 -8.23 -6.80
N LEU A 461 15.50 -8.79 -6.20
CA LEU A 461 14.89 -8.30 -4.97
C LEU A 461 15.81 -8.49 -3.76
N ILE A 462 15.71 -7.58 -2.79
CA ILE A 462 16.27 -7.75 -1.45
C ILE A 462 15.11 -7.94 -0.48
N LEU A 463 15.03 -9.11 0.17
CA LEU A 463 13.98 -9.42 1.14
C LEU A 463 14.57 -9.42 2.54
N CYS A 464 14.16 -8.47 3.37
CA CYS A 464 14.53 -8.35 4.77
C CYS A 464 13.45 -9.01 5.64
N VAL A 465 13.77 -10.15 6.27
CA VAL A 465 12.86 -10.83 7.19
C VAL A 465 13.26 -10.47 8.63
N PHE A 466 12.38 -9.74 9.31
CA PHE A 466 12.52 -9.42 10.74
C PHE A 466 11.94 -10.59 11.53
N ASN A 467 12.81 -11.52 11.91
CA ASN A 467 12.41 -12.76 12.57
C ASN A 467 12.53 -12.63 14.09
N ASN A 468 11.41 -12.51 14.75
CA ASN A 468 11.32 -12.58 16.21
C ASN A 468 10.57 -13.83 16.70
N THR A 469 10.25 -14.76 15.79
CA THR A 469 9.53 -16.02 16.03
C THR A 469 8.09 -15.87 16.54
N TYR A 470 7.52 -14.67 16.44
CA TYR A 470 6.19 -14.37 16.92
C TYR A 470 5.39 -13.50 15.95
N LEU A 471 4.06 -13.57 16.04
CA LEU A 471 3.19 -12.51 15.52
C LEU A 471 3.36 -11.27 16.43
N GLY A 472 4.45 -10.53 16.22
CA GLY A 472 5.01 -9.57 17.16
C GLY A 472 4.04 -8.46 17.58
N MET A 473 3.23 -7.91 16.65
CA MET A 473 2.26 -6.86 16.99
C MET A 473 1.13 -7.41 17.90
N VAL A 474 0.62 -8.61 17.61
CA VAL A 474 -0.42 -9.24 18.44
C VAL A 474 0.15 -9.60 19.83
N ARG A 475 1.39 -10.14 19.87
CA ARG A 475 2.10 -10.43 21.10
C ARG A 475 2.30 -9.16 21.97
N GLN A 476 2.64 -8.02 21.34
CA GLN A 476 2.74 -6.73 22.04
C GLN A 476 1.42 -6.36 22.72
N TRP A 477 0.28 -6.47 22.03
CA TRP A 477 -1.03 -6.21 22.61
C TRP A 477 -1.36 -7.16 23.75
N GLN A 478 -1.04 -8.46 23.60
CA GLN A 478 -1.24 -9.44 24.68
C GLN A 478 -0.37 -9.12 25.90
N LYS A 479 0.84 -8.63 25.71
CA LYS A 479 1.71 -8.17 26.80
C LYS A 479 1.13 -6.96 27.51
N LEU A 480 0.70 -5.94 26.78
CA LEU A 480 0.26 -4.66 27.34
C LEU A 480 -1.14 -4.71 27.95
N PHE A 481 -2.07 -5.44 27.32
CA PHE A 481 -3.50 -5.34 27.67
C PHE A 481 -4.14 -6.65 28.14
N TYR A 482 -3.47 -7.81 27.98
CA TYR A 482 -4.04 -9.12 28.29
C TYR A 482 -3.20 -9.92 29.30
N GLY A 483 -2.42 -9.24 30.17
CA GLY A 483 -1.68 -9.89 31.25
C GLY A 483 -0.69 -10.95 30.77
N LYS A 484 -0.03 -10.70 29.62
CA LYS A 484 0.98 -11.59 29.00
C LYS A 484 0.46 -13.01 28.65
N ARG A 485 -0.85 -13.14 28.40
CA ARG A 485 -1.42 -14.42 27.93
C ARG A 485 -1.21 -14.54 26.42
N TYR A 486 -0.04 -15.08 26.04
CA TYR A 486 0.39 -15.21 24.64
C TYR A 486 -0.33 -16.39 23.97
N SER A 487 -1.53 -16.16 23.44
CA SER A 487 -2.33 -17.17 22.75
C SER A 487 -2.15 -17.03 21.23
N MET A 488 -1.81 -18.13 20.56
CA MET A 488 -1.69 -18.23 19.10
C MET A 488 -0.72 -17.23 18.45
N THR A 489 0.32 -16.81 19.17
CA THR A 489 1.29 -15.83 18.66
C THR A 489 2.71 -16.36 18.55
N ASP A 490 3.08 -17.43 19.23
CA ASP A 490 4.36 -18.11 19.06
C ASP A 490 4.32 -19.01 17.82
N LEU A 491 5.08 -18.65 16.81
CA LEU A 491 5.14 -19.40 15.54
C LEU A 491 5.90 -20.72 15.64
N ARG A 492 6.57 -20.98 16.78
CA ARG A 492 7.24 -22.25 17.08
C ARG A 492 6.36 -23.20 17.90
N ALA A 493 5.24 -22.69 18.43
CA ALA A 493 4.35 -23.47 19.28
C ALA A 493 3.73 -24.66 18.52
N GLY A 494 3.94 -25.85 19.03
CA GLY A 494 3.48 -27.08 18.39
C GLY A 494 3.10 -28.17 19.39
N ALA A 495 3.03 -29.41 18.91
CA ALA A 495 2.68 -30.57 19.72
C ALA A 495 3.71 -30.82 20.85
N ALA A 496 5.01 -30.63 20.56
CA ALA A 496 6.09 -30.76 21.54
C ALA A 496 5.92 -29.77 22.70
N THR A 497 5.71 -28.49 22.39
CA THR A 497 5.44 -27.44 23.39
C THR A 497 4.21 -27.75 24.24
N ARG A 498 3.13 -28.27 23.64
CA ARG A 498 1.94 -28.69 24.38
C ARG A 498 2.16 -29.89 25.30
N ARG A 499 3.14 -30.74 25.01
CA ARG A 499 3.56 -31.84 25.87
C ARG A 499 4.58 -31.43 26.95
N GLY A 500 4.93 -30.16 27.02
CA GLY A 500 5.91 -29.63 27.98
C GLY A 500 7.36 -29.89 27.62
N GLU A 501 7.64 -30.18 26.35
CA GLU A 501 9.02 -30.29 25.87
C GLU A 501 9.69 -28.90 25.84
N GLU A 502 10.87 -28.77 26.45
CA GLU A 502 11.50 -27.49 26.73
C GLU A 502 12.17 -26.81 25.53
N HIS A 503 12.35 -27.50 24.39
CA HIS A 503 13.14 -26.98 23.27
C HIS A 503 12.32 -26.81 21.99
N PRO A 504 11.72 -25.61 21.76
CA PRO A 504 11.12 -25.31 20.46
C PRO A 504 12.19 -25.34 19.35
N PRO A 505 11.81 -25.62 18.08
CA PRO A 505 12.73 -25.56 16.96
C PRO A 505 13.48 -24.23 16.91
N LYS A 506 14.79 -24.27 16.61
CA LYS A 506 15.60 -23.06 16.51
C LYS A 506 15.12 -22.15 15.36
N TYR A 507 14.72 -22.75 14.25
CA TYR A 507 14.21 -22.08 13.07
C TYR A 507 12.91 -22.76 12.59
N THR A 508 11.87 -21.96 12.27
CA THR A 508 10.58 -22.47 11.84
C THR A 508 9.85 -21.46 10.92
N PRO A 509 9.99 -21.56 9.60
CA PRO A 509 10.98 -22.34 8.85
C PRO A 509 12.41 -21.78 8.92
N ASP A 510 13.38 -22.52 8.40
CA ASP A 510 14.71 -21.99 8.09
C ASP A 510 14.63 -21.20 6.78
N PHE A 511 14.45 -19.89 6.87
CA PHE A 511 14.21 -19.02 5.71
C PHE A 511 15.41 -18.97 4.76
N VAL A 512 16.63 -19.11 5.26
CA VAL A 512 17.84 -19.14 4.42
C VAL A 512 17.82 -20.36 3.51
N LYS A 513 17.69 -21.57 4.09
CA LYS A 513 17.60 -22.81 3.31
C LYS A 513 16.40 -22.83 2.38
N LEU A 514 15.29 -22.24 2.80
CA LEU A 514 14.08 -22.14 1.98
C LEU A 514 14.34 -21.25 0.75
N ALA A 515 14.94 -20.07 0.91
CA ALA A 515 15.31 -19.21 -0.22
C ALA A 515 16.26 -19.93 -1.18
N GLU A 516 17.27 -20.60 -0.66
CA GLU A 516 18.23 -21.39 -1.44
C GLU A 516 17.56 -22.54 -2.22
N SER A 517 16.55 -23.20 -1.65
CA SER A 517 15.80 -24.27 -2.31
C SER A 517 15.03 -23.81 -3.55
N TYR A 518 14.67 -22.53 -3.62
CA TYR A 518 14.06 -21.89 -4.80
C TYR A 518 15.11 -21.34 -5.79
N GLY A 519 16.41 -21.37 -5.47
CA GLY A 519 17.46 -20.79 -6.30
C GLY A 519 17.78 -19.32 -5.97
N ALA A 520 17.21 -18.75 -4.93
CA ALA A 520 17.55 -17.45 -4.39
C ALA A 520 18.83 -17.52 -3.53
N LYS A 521 19.31 -16.38 -3.05
CA LYS A 521 20.41 -16.30 -2.07
C LYS A 521 19.84 -16.08 -0.68
N GLY A 522 20.46 -16.67 0.35
CA GLY A 522 20.08 -16.53 1.74
C GLY A 522 21.25 -16.06 2.60
N ILE A 523 21.00 -15.10 3.49
CA ILE A 523 21.96 -14.59 4.47
C ILE A 523 21.25 -14.54 5.81
N ARG A 524 21.87 -15.05 6.89
CA ARG A 524 21.34 -14.88 8.25
C ARG A 524 22.26 -13.96 9.02
N VAL A 525 21.66 -12.97 9.66
CA VAL A 525 22.31 -11.96 10.49
C VAL A 525 21.86 -12.17 11.94
N THR A 526 22.80 -12.46 12.82
CA THR A 526 22.56 -12.66 14.25
C THR A 526 23.15 -11.55 15.11
N GLU A 527 24.16 -10.88 14.58
CA GLU A 527 24.90 -9.84 15.28
C GLU A 527 24.79 -8.49 14.54
N LYS A 528 24.72 -7.40 15.29
CA LYS A 528 24.65 -6.04 14.75
C LYS A 528 25.79 -5.70 13.80
N SER A 529 26.99 -6.18 14.09
CA SER A 529 28.20 -5.94 13.29
C SER A 529 28.15 -6.55 11.87
N GLU A 530 27.27 -7.54 11.64
CA GLU A 530 27.15 -8.24 10.35
C GLU A 530 26.23 -7.51 9.36
N MET A 531 25.39 -6.59 9.84
CA MET A 531 24.31 -5.99 9.04
C MET A 531 24.80 -5.30 7.76
N LYS A 532 25.81 -4.45 7.88
CA LYS A 532 26.35 -3.69 6.74
C LYS A 532 26.92 -4.63 5.67
N ALA A 533 27.69 -5.62 6.06
CA ALA A 533 28.25 -6.62 5.15
C ALA A 533 27.16 -7.43 4.45
N ALA A 534 26.08 -7.78 5.16
CA ALA A 534 24.95 -8.50 4.59
C ALA A 534 24.22 -7.65 3.51
N PHE A 535 23.99 -6.37 3.75
CA PHE A 535 23.39 -5.47 2.75
C PHE A 535 24.30 -5.22 1.55
N GLU A 536 25.61 -5.04 1.76
CA GLU A 536 26.57 -4.90 0.66
C GLU A 536 26.63 -6.19 -0.19
N GLN A 537 26.59 -7.35 0.43
CA GLN A 537 26.53 -8.63 -0.27
C GLN A 537 25.21 -8.77 -1.06
N ALA A 538 24.07 -8.39 -0.47
CA ALA A 538 22.78 -8.40 -1.17
C ALA A 538 22.78 -7.43 -2.35
N LYS A 539 23.38 -6.25 -2.20
CA LYS A 539 23.55 -5.28 -3.29
C LYS A 539 24.41 -5.86 -4.42
N ALA A 540 25.50 -6.53 -4.10
CA ALA A 540 26.34 -7.22 -5.09
C ALA A 540 25.59 -8.37 -5.79
N ASN A 541 24.79 -9.14 -5.06
CA ASN A 541 24.02 -10.26 -5.59
C ASN A 541 22.97 -9.83 -6.64
N ARG A 542 22.55 -8.55 -6.69
CA ARG A 542 21.63 -8.05 -7.72
C ARG A 542 22.13 -8.31 -9.14
N ALA A 543 23.44 -8.33 -9.36
CA ALA A 543 24.06 -8.68 -10.64
C ALA A 543 23.76 -10.12 -11.09
N LEU A 544 23.40 -11.00 -10.17
CA LEU A 544 23.00 -12.40 -10.45
C LEU A 544 21.56 -12.52 -10.93
N LYS A 545 20.78 -11.43 -10.87
CA LYS A 545 19.34 -11.39 -11.23
C LYS A 545 18.49 -12.42 -10.48
N VAL A 546 18.82 -12.67 -9.22
CA VAL A 546 18.05 -13.52 -8.31
C VAL A 546 17.77 -12.78 -7.01
N PRO A 547 16.66 -13.07 -6.32
CA PRO A 547 16.36 -12.46 -5.03
C PRO A 547 17.40 -12.88 -3.98
N THR A 548 17.68 -11.96 -3.04
CA THR A 548 18.50 -12.23 -1.86
C THR A 548 17.66 -12.00 -0.61
N LEU A 549 17.44 -13.05 0.16
CA LEU A 549 16.81 -12.96 1.48
C LEU A 549 17.88 -12.70 2.54
N ILE A 550 17.64 -11.70 3.39
CA ILE A 550 18.41 -11.44 4.61
C ILE A 550 17.49 -11.65 5.80
N GLU A 551 17.77 -12.65 6.62
CA GLU A 551 17.04 -12.94 7.85
C GLU A 551 17.74 -12.29 9.04
N PHE A 552 17.07 -11.33 9.67
CA PHE A 552 17.54 -10.65 10.88
C PHE A 552 16.88 -11.26 12.11
N MET A 553 17.69 -11.85 12.99
CA MET A 553 17.21 -12.48 14.23
C MET A 553 17.02 -11.42 15.31
N LEU A 554 15.76 -11.07 15.60
CA LEU A 554 15.39 -10.03 16.56
C LEU A 554 14.92 -10.59 17.89
N ASP A 555 15.12 -9.80 18.96
CA ASP A 555 14.57 -10.10 20.28
C ASP A 555 13.03 -10.06 20.24
N PRO A 556 12.33 -11.14 20.66
CA PRO A 556 10.87 -11.17 20.73
C PRO A 556 10.26 -10.17 21.73
N GLU A 557 11.05 -9.58 22.63
CA GLU A 557 10.59 -8.56 23.57
C GLU A 557 10.59 -7.14 23.00
N VAL A 558 11.08 -6.95 21.77
CA VAL A 558 11.05 -5.65 21.09
C VAL A 558 9.60 -5.22 20.84
N GLN A 559 9.29 -3.96 21.19
CA GLN A 559 7.97 -3.37 21.03
C GLN A 559 8.04 -2.06 20.24
N VAL A 560 6.94 -1.73 19.59
CA VAL A 560 6.78 -0.47 18.84
C VAL A 560 6.26 0.60 19.80
N TYR A 561 7.04 1.61 20.02
CA TYR A 561 6.67 2.82 20.76
C TYR A 561 6.99 4.08 19.94
N PRO A 562 6.30 5.20 20.17
CA PRO A 562 5.13 5.37 21.04
C PRO A 562 3.92 4.55 20.58
N MET A 563 2.95 4.36 21.48
CA MET A 563 1.68 3.71 21.14
C MET A 563 0.52 4.38 21.87
N VAL A 564 -0.46 4.88 21.16
CA VAL A 564 -1.73 5.34 21.74
C VAL A 564 -2.51 4.14 22.25
N ARG A 565 -3.04 4.22 23.47
CA ARG A 565 -3.90 3.16 24.03
C ARG A 565 -5.15 2.97 23.17
N PRO A 566 -5.62 1.72 22.97
CA PRO A 566 -6.88 1.48 22.26
C PRO A 566 -8.04 2.28 22.87
N GLY A 567 -8.74 3.08 22.04
CA GLY A 567 -9.83 3.94 22.48
C GLY A 567 -9.41 5.18 23.28
N GLY A 568 -8.11 5.44 23.39
CA GLY A 568 -7.55 6.64 24.00
C GLY A 568 -7.51 7.85 23.06
N THR A 569 -7.18 9.00 23.62
CA THR A 569 -6.86 10.23 22.88
C THR A 569 -5.44 10.18 22.35
N LEU A 570 -5.04 11.12 21.51
CA LEU A 570 -3.66 11.19 21.02
C LEU A 570 -2.63 11.50 22.12
N GLU A 571 -3.08 12.02 23.27
CA GLU A 571 -2.26 12.26 24.47
C GLU A 571 -2.03 10.98 25.30
N ASP A 572 -2.89 9.97 25.16
CA ASP A 572 -2.81 8.70 25.91
C ASP A 572 -1.69 7.79 25.37
N LEU A 573 -0.47 8.33 25.27
CA LEU A 573 0.68 7.64 24.72
C LEU A 573 1.40 6.77 25.76
N LEU A 574 1.63 5.51 25.39
CA LEU A 574 2.62 4.66 26.02
C LEU A 574 3.97 4.95 25.37
N MET A 575 4.97 5.32 26.16
CA MET A 575 6.30 5.69 25.67
C MET A 575 7.30 4.55 25.77
N ASP A 576 7.11 3.61 26.67
CA ASP A 576 7.85 2.33 26.89
C ASP A 576 7.31 1.51 28.08
#